data_0faa8af02942d8e3a193b4bfe3c69c3b
#
_entry.id   0faa8af02942d8e3a193b4bfe3c69c3b
#
_cell.length_a   1.000
_cell.length_b   1.000
_cell.length_c   1.000
_cell.angle_alpha   90.00
_cell.angle_beta   90.00
_cell.angle_gamma   90.00
#
_symmetry.space_group_name_H-M   'P 1'
#
loop_
_entity.id
_entity.type
_entity.pdbx_description
1 polymer ?
#
loop_
_entity_poly.entity_id
_entity_poly.type
_entity_poly.pdbx_seq_one_letter_code
_entity_poly.pdbx_strand_id
1 'polypeptide(L)'
;KKIDSLITLHQRKYEKLVNIKKSMLDKMFPKNGASVPEIRFKGFTDPWEQRKISELAEKTYGGGTPTTSNEAFWNGNIPWIQSSDIVDGKLMGVEPRKYITQTGLNSSATQLVPKDSIAIITRVGVGKLAYMPFSYSTSQDFLSLSKLNTEPFFTVYACYKKLQSELNTVQGTSIKGITKDELLAKTISVPVYSEQKQIGSFFTQLDTLITLHQRKLEKLVQIRKAFAERCFLQSRKELVM
;
A
#
# COMPACT_ATOMS: atom_id res chain seq x y z
N LYS A 1 21.06 -1.90 28.53
CA LYS A 1 20.47 -3.25 28.72
C LYS A 1 18.94 -3.27 28.61
N LYS A 2 18.14 -2.46 29.37
CA LYS A 2 16.66 -2.45 29.25
C LYS A 2 16.17 -2.00 27.89
N ILE A 3 16.75 -0.94 27.32
CA ILE A 3 16.38 -0.43 25.98
C ILE A 3 16.69 -1.46 24.90
N ASP A 4 17.85 -2.12 24.96
CA ASP A 4 18.23 -3.13 23.98
C ASP A 4 17.29 -4.35 24.02
N SER A 5 16.87 -4.77 25.19
CA SER A 5 15.87 -5.86 25.34
C SER A 5 14.52 -5.46 24.73
N LEU A 6 14.08 -4.19 24.90
CA LEU A 6 12.84 -3.69 24.29
C LEU A 6 12.96 -3.59 22.75
N ILE A 7 14.09 -3.11 22.25
CA ILE A 7 14.37 -3.09 20.80
C ILE A 7 14.26 -4.51 20.23
N THR A 8 14.97 -5.48 20.83
CA THR A 8 14.91 -6.88 20.38
C THR A 8 13.49 -7.46 20.43
N LEU A 9 12.73 -7.15 21.48
CA LEU A 9 11.35 -7.61 21.61
C LEU A 9 10.44 -7.07 20.50
N HIS A 10 10.51 -5.74 20.24
CA HIS A 10 9.70 -5.09 19.20
C HIS A 10 10.14 -5.54 17.81
N GLN A 11 11.44 -5.75 17.57
CA GLN A 11 11.96 -6.29 16.33
C GLN A 11 11.37 -7.67 16.03
N ARG A 12 11.45 -8.60 16.99
CA ARG A 12 10.90 -9.96 16.86
C ARG A 12 9.37 -9.94 16.63
N LYS A 13 8.65 -9.07 17.33
CA LYS A 13 7.19 -8.94 17.12
C LYS A 13 6.86 -8.40 15.73
N TYR A 14 7.59 -7.38 15.28
CA TYR A 14 7.45 -6.83 13.93
C TYR A 14 7.66 -7.91 12.87
N GLU A 15 8.78 -8.62 12.92
CA GLU A 15 9.12 -9.69 11.97
C GLU A 15 8.07 -10.81 11.97
N LYS A 16 7.63 -11.23 13.16
CA LYS A 16 6.59 -12.25 13.29
C LYS A 16 5.27 -11.80 12.65
N LEU A 17 4.84 -10.55 12.86
CA LEU A 17 3.61 -10.02 12.28
C LEU A 17 3.70 -9.89 10.76
N VAL A 18 4.84 -9.45 10.22
CA VAL A 18 5.10 -9.40 8.78
C VAL A 18 5.00 -10.79 8.15
N ASN A 19 5.62 -11.81 8.80
CA ASN A 19 5.55 -13.20 8.34
C ASN A 19 4.13 -13.77 8.42
N ILE A 20 3.38 -13.47 9.49
CA ILE A 20 1.96 -13.84 9.61
C ILE A 20 1.16 -13.20 8.48
N LYS A 21 1.30 -11.90 8.22
CA LYS A 21 0.60 -11.21 7.12
C LYS A 21 0.88 -11.88 5.79
N LYS A 22 2.16 -12.14 5.48
CA LYS A 22 2.56 -12.81 4.23
C LYS A 22 1.91 -14.20 4.10
N SER A 23 1.99 -15.01 5.16
CA SER A 23 1.39 -16.35 5.17
C SER A 23 -0.14 -16.31 5.03
N MET A 24 -0.81 -15.37 5.71
CA MET A 24 -2.28 -15.22 5.60
C MET A 24 -2.70 -14.71 4.22
N LEU A 25 -1.99 -13.77 3.62
CA LEU A 25 -2.23 -13.35 2.23
C LEU A 25 -2.10 -14.53 1.25
N ASP A 26 -1.22 -15.48 1.55
CA ASP A 26 -1.05 -16.65 0.69
C ASP A 26 -2.12 -17.74 0.91
N LYS A 27 -2.68 -17.83 2.10
CA LYS A 27 -3.61 -18.88 2.50
C LYS A 27 -5.09 -18.45 2.53
N MET A 28 -5.37 -17.16 2.73
CA MET A 28 -6.73 -16.63 2.81
C MET A 28 -7.27 -16.11 1.47
N PHE A 29 -6.49 -16.24 0.39
CA PHE A 29 -6.96 -16.01 -0.98
C PHE A 29 -6.78 -17.30 -1.78
N PRO A 30 -7.75 -17.63 -2.66
CA PRO A 30 -7.67 -18.82 -3.49
C PRO A 30 -6.39 -18.84 -4.34
N LYS A 31 -5.75 -19.99 -4.45
CA LYS A 31 -4.66 -20.22 -5.40
C LYS A 31 -5.22 -20.48 -6.79
N ASN A 32 -4.37 -20.40 -7.81
CA ASN A 32 -4.78 -20.61 -9.21
C ASN A 32 -5.61 -21.89 -9.36
N GLY A 33 -6.82 -21.73 -9.91
CA GLY A 33 -7.76 -22.83 -10.15
C GLY A 33 -8.63 -23.23 -8.96
N ALA A 34 -8.38 -22.71 -7.75
CA ALA A 34 -9.23 -22.97 -6.59
C ALA A 34 -10.39 -21.97 -6.52
N SER A 35 -11.56 -22.44 -6.10
CA SER A 35 -12.75 -21.61 -5.86
C SER A 35 -12.88 -21.11 -4.42
N VAL A 36 -12.04 -21.65 -3.50
CA VAL A 36 -12.04 -21.28 -2.08
C VAL A 36 -10.60 -21.20 -1.55
N PRO A 37 -10.31 -20.37 -0.53
CA PRO A 37 -8.99 -20.30 0.08
C PRO A 37 -8.69 -21.51 1.00
N GLU A 38 -7.40 -21.71 1.31
CA GLU A 38 -6.94 -22.75 2.25
C GLU A 38 -7.38 -22.46 3.71
N ILE A 39 -7.32 -21.18 4.09
CA ILE A 39 -7.78 -20.70 5.41
C ILE A 39 -8.96 -19.76 5.20
N ARG A 40 -10.06 -20.00 5.90
CA ARG A 40 -11.30 -19.26 5.78
C ARG A 40 -11.95 -19.00 7.15
N PHE A 41 -12.64 -17.90 7.28
CA PHE A 41 -13.47 -17.66 8.48
C PHE A 41 -14.62 -18.67 8.58
N LYS A 42 -14.98 -19.05 9.81
CA LYS A 42 -16.11 -19.95 10.04
C LYS A 42 -17.43 -19.34 9.55
N GLY A 43 -18.27 -20.17 8.97
CA GLY A 43 -19.61 -19.79 8.51
C GLY A 43 -19.69 -19.42 7.02
N PHE A 44 -18.58 -19.43 6.29
CA PHE A 44 -18.55 -19.23 4.85
C PHE A 44 -18.17 -20.53 4.14
N THR A 45 -19.04 -21.00 3.26
CA THR A 45 -18.88 -22.28 2.53
C THR A 45 -18.92 -22.08 1.02
N ASP A 46 -19.63 -21.06 0.54
CA ASP A 46 -19.88 -20.85 -0.88
C ASP A 46 -18.59 -20.57 -1.65
N PRO A 47 -18.44 -21.07 -2.89
CA PRO A 47 -17.28 -20.75 -3.72
C PRO A 47 -17.21 -19.25 -4.03
N TRP A 48 -16.00 -18.74 -4.17
CA TRP A 48 -15.78 -17.36 -4.55
C TRP A 48 -15.99 -17.17 -6.06
N GLU A 49 -16.61 -16.04 -6.42
CA GLU A 49 -16.84 -15.67 -7.82
C GLU A 49 -15.56 -15.13 -8.47
N GLN A 50 -15.31 -15.50 -9.73
CA GLN A 50 -14.25 -14.91 -10.52
C GLN A 50 -14.77 -13.61 -11.16
N ARG A 51 -14.15 -12.47 -10.81
CA ARG A 51 -14.53 -11.16 -11.34
C ARG A 51 -13.30 -10.45 -11.92
N LYS A 52 -13.49 -9.76 -13.04
CA LYS A 52 -12.44 -8.92 -13.62
C LYS A 52 -12.21 -7.70 -12.74
N ILE A 53 -10.99 -7.17 -12.72
CA ILE A 53 -10.70 -5.91 -12.00
C ILE A 53 -11.58 -4.77 -12.54
N SER A 54 -11.92 -4.77 -13.82
CA SER A 54 -12.86 -3.81 -14.41
C SER A 54 -14.25 -3.83 -13.78
N GLU A 55 -14.67 -4.93 -13.18
CA GLU A 55 -16.00 -5.09 -12.57
C GLU A 55 -16.01 -4.67 -11.08
N LEU A 56 -14.85 -4.41 -10.49
CA LEU A 56 -14.73 -4.05 -9.09
C LEU A 56 -14.98 -2.57 -8.82
N ALA A 57 -14.99 -1.75 -9.85
CA ALA A 57 -15.15 -0.31 -9.76
C ALA A 57 -15.95 0.25 -10.92
N GLU A 58 -16.81 1.24 -10.66
CA GLU A 58 -17.58 1.91 -11.70
C GLU A 58 -16.75 2.87 -12.55
N LYS A 59 -15.68 3.43 -11.96
CA LYS A 59 -14.85 4.44 -12.64
C LYS A 59 -13.36 4.16 -12.47
N THR A 60 -12.62 4.44 -13.53
CA THR A 60 -11.16 4.45 -13.53
C THR A 60 -10.64 5.82 -13.89
N TYR A 61 -9.52 6.22 -13.28
CA TYR A 61 -8.87 7.50 -13.53
C TYR A 61 -7.41 7.23 -13.93
N GLY A 62 -6.98 7.88 -15.00
CA GLY A 62 -5.57 7.97 -15.35
C GLY A 62 -4.89 9.12 -14.61
N GLY A 63 -3.58 9.16 -14.69
CA GLY A 63 -2.78 10.25 -14.16
C GLY A 63 -2.09 11.06 -15.24
N GLY A 64 -1.47 12.14 -14.81
CA GLY A 64 -0.66 13.04 -15.64
C GLY A 64 0.26 13.90 -14.78
N THR A 65 1.19 14.58 -15.42
CA THR A 65 2.12 15.48 -14.74
C THR A 65 1.92 16.88 -15.26
N PRO A 66 1.54 17.85 -14.41
CA PRO A 66 1.56 19.27 -14.80
C PRO A 66 2.97 19.69 -15.21
N THR A 67 3.09 20.69 -16.09
CA THR A 67 4.38 21.20 -16.53
C THR A 67 5.23 21.59 -15.32
N THR A 68 6.35 20.88 -15.13
CA THR A 68 7.17 20.98 -13.92
C THR A 68 7.89 22.32 -13.77
N SER A 69 8.17 23.00 -14.89
CA SER A 69 8.80 24.32 -14.91
C SER A 69 7.83 25.48 -14.62
N ASN A 70 6.53 25.23 -14.55
CA ASN A 70 5.55 26.27 -14.22
C ASN A 70 5.19 26.21 -12.74
N GLU A 71 5.77 27.10 -11.96
CA GLU A 71 5.57 27.18 -10.49
C GLU A 71 4.09 27.40 -10.11
N ALA A 72 3.29 28.08 -10.94
CA ALA A 72 1.87 28.32 -10.69
C ALA A 72 1.03 27.03 -10.64
N PHE A 73 1.56 25.90 -11.12
CA PHE A 73 0.86 24.61 -11.10
C PHE A 73 1.13 23.80 -9.84
N TRP A 74 2.12 24.19 -9.03
CA TRP A 74 2.61 23.43 -7.88
C TRP A 74 2.34 24.14 -6.55
N ASN A 75 2.58 23.42 -5.43
CA ASN A 75 2.43 23.95 -4.07
C ASN A 75 1.01 24.40 -3.70
N GLY A 76 -0.01 23.83 -4.35
CA GLY A 76 -1.43 24.05 -4.03
C GLY A 76 -1.92 23.15 -2.89
N ASN A 77 -3.20 22.81 -2.94
CA ASN A 77 -3.88 22.00 -1.91
C ASN A 77 -4.35 20.62 -2.40
N ILE A 78 -4.14 20.27 -3.66
CA ILE A 78 -4.51 18.98 -4.23
C ILE A 78 -3.32 18.04 -4.14
N PRO A 79 -3.39 16.95 -3.35
CA PRO A 79 -2.32 15.96 -3.29
C PRO A 79 -2.02 15.40 -4.69
N TRP A 80 -0.74 15.37 -5.08
CA TRP A 80 -0.29 14.76 -6.32
C TRP A 80 0.70 13.64 -6.02
N ILE A 81 0.27 12.42 -6.33
CA ILE A 81 0.95 11.18 -5.96
C ILE A 81 1.83 10.70 -7.11
N GLN A 82 3.05 10.35 -6.80
CA GLN A 82 4.00 9.74 -7.72
C GLN A 82 4.44 8.35 -7.23
N SER A 83 5.04 7.54 -8.10
CA SER A 83 5.38 6.13 -7.79
C SER A 83 6.26 5.98 -6.55
N SER A 84 7.11 6.97 -6.25
CA SER A 84 7.96 6.97 -5.06
C SER A 84 7.22 7.24 -3.73
N ASP A 85 5.96 7.66 -3.77
CA ASP A 85 5.12 7.85 -2.58
C ASP A 85 4.46 6.53 -2.14
N ILE A 86 4.40 5.55 -3.03
CA ILE A 86 3.86 4.22 -2.74
C ILE A 86 5.00 3.27 -2.36
N VAL A 87 4.96 2.82 -1.12
CA VAL A 87 5.92 1.83 -0.59
C VAL A 87 5.37 0.44 -0.81
N ASP A 88 6.20 -0.47 -1.34
CA ASP A 88 5.78 -1.85 -1.58
C ASP A 88 5.32 -2.54 -0.28
N GLY A 89 4.20 -3.26 -0.35
CA GLY A 89 3.60 -3.95 0.80
C GLY A 89 2.90 -3.06 1.83
N LYS A 90 3.08 -1.71 1.77
CA LYS A 90 2.35 -0.75 2.60
C LYS A 90 1.10 -0.27 1.86
N LEU A 91 -0.01 -0.95 2.07
CA LEU A 91 -1.25 -0.69 1.31
C LEU A 91 -2.08 0.47 1.86
N MET A 92 -1.72 1.03 3.02
CA MET A 92 -2.42 2.11 3.72
C MET A 92 -1.45 3.21 4.14
N GLY A 93 -2.00 4.41 4.41
CA GLY A 93 -1.24 5.51 5.01
C GLY A 93 -0.22 6.11 4.04
N VAL A 94 -0.64 6.39 2.81
CA VAL A 94 0.15 7.17 1.85
C VAL A 94 0.23 8.61 2.32
N GLU A 95 1.44 9.15 2.34
CA GLU A 95 1.72 10.54 2.69
C GLU A 95 2.15 11.30 1.43
N PRO A 96 1.31 12.23 0.94
CA PRO A 96 1.65 13.02 -0.24
C PRO A 96 2.87 13.92 0.03
N ARG A 97 3.83 13.94 -0.88
CA ARG A 97 4.99 14.83 -0.80
C ARG A 97 4.90 16.04 -1.72
N LYS A 98 4.02 15.98 -2.72
CA LYS A 98 3.78 17.07 -3.65
C LYS A 98 2.30 17.40 -3.74
N TYR A 99 2.04 18.64 -4.04
CA TYR A 99 0.68 19.17 -4.21
C TYR A 99 0.62 20.01 -5.47
N ILE A 100 -0.52 20.01 -6.14
CA ILE A 100 -0.79 20.84 -7.31
C ILE A 100 -1.91 21.84 -7.01
N THR A 101 -1.93 22.92 -7.78
CA THR A 101 -3.01 23.92 -7.77
C THR A 101 -4.17 23.45 -8.64
N GLN A 102 -5.33 24.12 -8.50
CA GLN A 102 -6.46 23.92 -9.41
C GLN A 102 -6.09 24.25 -10.86
N THR A 103 -5.25 25.25 -11.07
CA THR A 103 -4.73 25.62 -12.40
C THR A 103 -3.86 24.48 -12.96
N GLY A 104 -2.97 23.90 -12.14
CA GLY A 104 -2.16 22.75 -12.54
C GLY A 104 -3.00 21.53 -12.89
N LEU A 105 -4.08 21.26 -12.13
CA LEU A 105 -5.03 20.20 -12.44
C LEU A 105 -5.70 20.44 -13.80
N ASN A 106 -6.23 21.63 -14.03
CA ASN A 106 -6.98 21.96 -15.25
C ASN A 106 -6.10 22.06 -16.51
N SER A 107 -4.80 22.33 -16.33
CA SER A 107 -3.84 22.51 -17.43
C SER A 107 -3.03 21.25 -17.76
N SER A 108 -3.41 20.10 -17.21
CA SER A 108 -2.67 18.84 -17.42
C SER A 108 -3.61 17.65 -17.64
N ALA A 109 -3.05 16.52 -18.05
CA ALA A 109 -3.80 15.27 -18.23
C ALA A 109 -4.16 14.58 -16.90
N THR A 110 -3.66 15.08 -15.75
CA THR A 110 -4.00 14.50 -14.46
C THR A 110 -5.47 14.75 -14.12
N GLN A 111 -6.06 13.80 -13.41
CA GLN A 111 -7.48 13.84 -13.02
C GLN A 111 -7.60 13.86 -11.51
N LEU A 112 -8.60 14.56 -11.00
CA LEU A 112 -8.93 14.48 -9.57
C LEU A 112 -9.67 13.16 -9.29
N VAL A 113 -9.01 12.27 -8.56
CA VAL A 113 -9.57 10.99 -8.12
C VAL A 113 -10.29 11.21 -6.80
N PRO A 114 -11.55 10.77 -6.65
CA PRO A 114 -12.27 10.84 -5.38
C PRO A 114 -11.60 10.00 -4.29
N LYS A 115 -11.81 10.38 -3.04
CA LYS A 115 -11.44 9.55 -1.87
C LYS A 115 -12.06 8.15 -1.95
N ASP A 116 -11.58 7.26 -1.08
CA ASP A 116 -12.04 5.87 -0.97
C ASP A 116 -11.84 5.07 -2.27
N SER A 117 -10.69 5.29 -2.89
CA SER A 117 -10.26 4.68 -4.15
C SER A 117 -8.95 3.92 -3.98
N ILE A 118 -8.54 3.16 -4.99
CA ILE A 118 -7.29 2.39 -5.00
C ILE A 118 -6.41 2.93 -6.13
N ALA A 119 -5.22 3.43 -5.77
CA ALA A 119 -4.19 3.84 -6.73
C ALA A 119 -3.27 2.64 -7.04
N ILE A 120 -3.14 2.28 -8.31
CA ILE A 120 -2.33 1.14 -8.78
C ILE A 120 -1.24 1.65 -9.71
N ILE A 121 0.01 1.30 -9.45
CA ILE A 121 1.13 1.64 -10.34
C ILE A 121 1.19 0.65 -11.50
N THR A 122 1.15 1.20 -12.71
CA THR A 122 1.12 0.44 -13.95
C THR A 122 2.41 0.52 -14.76
N ARG A 123 3.32 1.43 -14.42
CA ARG A 123 4.60 1.64 -15.12
C ARG A 123 5.80 1.51 -14.19
N VAL A 124 6.37 2.59 -13.72
CA VAL A 124 7.58 2.56 -12.88
C VAL A 124 7.24 2.10 -11.46
N GLY A 125 7.59 0.84 -11.15
CA GLY A 125 7.25 0.20 -9.87
C GLY A 125 5.95 -0.61 -9.93
N VAL A 126 5.68 -1.23 -11.07
CA VAL A 126 4.49 -2.09 -11.31
C VAL A 126 4.21 -3.04 -10.15
N GLY A 127 2.93 -3.19 -9.83
CA GLY A 127 2.46 -4.08 -8.76
C GLY A 127 2.36 -3.43 -7.39
N LYS A 128 2.91 -2.23 -7.20
CA LYS A 128 2.63 -1.44 -5.99
C LYS A 128 1.27 -0.78 -6.12
N LEU A 129 0.55 -0.72 -5.02
CA LEU A 129 -0.74 -0.07 -4.96
C LEU A 129 -1.06 0.37 -3.52
N ALA A 130 -2.04 1.27 -3.38
CA ALA A 130 -2.51 1.69 -2.07
C ALA A 130 -3.98 2.13 -2.09
N TYR A 131 -4.66 1.97 -0.96
CA TYR A 131 -5.94 2.60 -0.68
C TYR A 131 -5.75 4.06 -0.31
N MET A 132 -6.57 4.93 -0.88
CA MET A 132 -6.51 6.39 -0.77
C MET A 132 -7.76 6.92 -0.06
N PRO A 133 -7.68 7.28 1.23
CA PRO A 133 -8.84 7.78 2.01
C PRO A 133 -9.16 9.25 1.77
N PHE A 134 -8.41 9.92 0.90
CA PHE A 134 -8.58 11.33 0.53
C PHE A 134 -8.60 11.49 -0.99
N SER A 135 -9.14 12.60 -1.48
CA SER A 135 -9.09 12.94 -2.91
C SER A 135 -7.69 13.37 -3.32
N TYR A 136 -7.24 12.95 -4.49
CA TYR A 136 -5.87 13.12 -4.97
C TYR A 136 -5.80 13.16 -6.49
N SER A 137 -4.65 13.47 -7.01
CA SER A 137 -4.26 13.30 -8.42
C SER A 137 -2.97 12.47 -8.50
N THR A 138 -2.62 11.96 -9.68
CA THR A 138 -1.45 11.09 -9.82
C THR A 138 -0.60 11.43 -11.04
N SER A 139 0.66 10.97 -11.05
CA SER A 139 1.47 10.92 -12.26
C SER A 139 0.90 9.95 -13.29
N GLN A 140 1.40 9.97 -14.52
CA GLN A 140 0.99 9.08 -15.62
C GLN A 140 1.29 7.57 -15.37
N ASP A 141 1.95 7.25 -14.26
CA ASP A 141 2.30 5.87 -13.92
C ASP A 141 1.15 5.09 -13.27
N PHE A 142 0.02 5.74 -13.02
CA PHE A 142 -1.09 5.18 -12.25
C PHE A 142 -2.35 4.92 -13.07
N LEU A 143 -3.07 3.89 -12.62
CA LEU A 143 -4.49 3.72 -12.84
C LEU A 143 -5.18 3.67 -11.48
N SER A 144 -6.19 4.51 -11.27
CA SER A 144 -6.96 4.50 -10.02
C SER A 144 -8.35 3.91 -10.25
N LEU A 145 -8.79 3.04 -9.32
CA LEU A 145 -10.12 2.44 -9.26
C LEU A 145 -10.95 3.21 -8.23
N SER A 146 -12.10 3.71 -8.62
CA SER A 146 -12.99 4.50 -7.76
C SER A 146 -14.44 4.04 -7.87
N LYS A 147 -15.25 4.37 -6.86
CA LYS A 147 -16.60 3.84 -6.71
C LYS A 147 -16.59 2.31 -6.75
N LEU A 148 -15.96 1.75 -5.74
CA LEU A 148 -15.78 0.29 -5.64
C LEU A 148 -17.12 -0.40 -5.40
N ASN A 149 -17.39 -1.46 -6.17
CA ASN A 149 -18.55 -2.35 -6.03
C ASN A 149 -18.31 -3.49 -5.02
N THR A 150 -17.15 -3.46 -4.38
CA THR A 150 -16.66 -4.45 -3.42
C THR A 150 -16.16 -3.73 -2.17
N GLU A 151 -15.91 -4.45 -1.09
CA GLU A 151 -15.39 -3.86 0.14
C GLU A 151 -13.98 -3.30 -0.11
N PRO A 152 -13.69 -2.02 0.17
CA PRO A 152 -12.46 -1.36 -0.25
C PRO A 152 -11.18 -2.00 0.27
N PHE A 153 -11.16 -2.39 1.55
CA PHE A 153 -9.97 -3.00 2.15
C PHE A 153 -9.73 -4.41 1.64
N PHE A 154 -10.78 -5.23 1.47
CA PHE A 154 -10.66 -6.50 0.79
C PHE A 154 -10.07 -6.31 -0.62
N THR A 155 -10.61 -5.36 -1.37
CA THR A 155 -10.24 -5.13 -2.78
C THR A 155 -8.76 -4.76 -2.92
N VAL A 156 -8.25 -3.89 -2.05
CA VAL A 156 -6.83 -3.52 -2.10
C VAL A 156 -5.91 -4.72 -1.82
N TYR A 157 -6.25 -5.60 -0.86
CA TYR A 157 -5.46 -6.80 -0.59
C TYR A 157 -5.59 -7.84 -1.70
N ALA A 158 -6.77 -8.04 -2.28
CA ALA A 158 -7.01 -8.96 -3.38
C ALA A 158 -6.22 -8.53 -4.65
N CYS A 159 -6.28 -7.25 -5.02
CA CYS A 159 -5.50 -6.69 -6.11
C CYS A 159 -3.99 -6.82 -5.85
N TYR A 160 -3.53 -6.51 -4.63
CA TYR A 160 -2.12 -6.67 -4.26
C TYR A 160 -1.67 -8.12 -4.42
N LYS A 161 -2.40 -9.07 -3.84
CA LYS A 161 -2.08 -10.51 -3.96
C LYS A 161 -2.02 -10.96 -5.41
N LYS A 162 -2.97 -10.54 -6.24
CA LYS A 162 -3.02 -10.86 -7.67
C LYS A 162 -1.79 -10.33 -8.40
N LEU A 163 -1.47 -9.06 -8.23
CA LEU A 163 -0.33 -8.43 -8.91
C LEU A 163 1.00 -9.04 -8.46
N GLN A 164 1.19 -9.27 -7.15
CA GLN A 164 2.41 -9.90 -6.62
C GLN A 164 2.59 -11.33 -7.14
N SER A 165 1.51 -12.12 -7.28
CA SER A 165 1.60 -13.48 -7.81
C SER A 165 2.09 -13.51 -9.25
N GLU A 166 1.68 -12.55 -10.07
CA GLU A 166 2.11 -12.44 -11.47
C GLU A 166 3.55 -11.94 -11.61
N LEU A 167 3.95 -10.97 -10.79
CA LEU A 167 5.34 -10.50 -10.76
C LEU A 167 6.31 -11.63 -10.42
N ASN A 168 5.94 -12.50 -9.50
CA ASN A 168 6.77 -13.65 -9.10
C ASN A 168 6.86 -14.76 -10.18
N THR A 169 5.90 -14.85 -11.10
CA THR A 169 5.92 -15.84 -12.19
C THR A 169 6.80 -15.40 -13.37
N VAL A 170 7.05 -14.10 -13.52
CA VAL A 170 7.88 -13.53 -14.59
C VAL A 170 9.34 -13.39 -14.09
N GLN A 171 9.95 -14.50 -13.67
CA GLN A 171 11.38 -14.52 -13.34
C GLN A 171 12.20 -14.32 -14.61
N GLY A 172 12.96 -13.21 -14.66
CA GLY A 172 13.98 -12.98 -15.68
C GLY A 172 13.72 -11.88 -16.70
N THR A 173 12.51 -11.32 -16.79
CA THR A 173 12.25 -10.17 -17.68
C THR A 173 11.80 -8.97 -16.85
N SER A 174 12.49 -7.85 -17.01
CA SER A 174 12.06 -6.58 -16.41
C SER A 174 10.66 -6.25 -16.92
N ILE A 175 9.64 -6.26 -16.02
CA ILE A 175 8.29 -5.86 -16.41
C ILE A 175 8.32 -4.37 -16.73
N LYS A 176 8.29 -4.06 -18.01
CA LYS A 176 8.36 -2.70 -18.53
C LYS A 176 7.13 -1.84 -18.23
N GLY A 177 6.04 -2.46 -17.81
CA GLY A 177 4.76 -1.84 -17.54
C GLY A 177 3.63 -2.82 -17.75
N ILE A 178 2.43 -2.46 -17.30
CA ILE A 178 1.18 -3.14 -17.59
C ILE A 178 0.22 -2.10 -18.17
N THR A 179 -0.43 -2.41 -19.27
CA THR A 179 -1.42 -1.50 -19.85
C THR A 179 -2.70 -1.46 -19.01
N LYS A 180 -3.50 -0.41 -19.20
CA LYS A 180 -4.81 -0.29 -18.56
C LYS A 180 -5.68 -1.51 -18.83
N ASP A 181 -5.75 -1.92 -20.10
CA ASP A 181 -6.62 -3.02 -20.53
C ASP A 181 -6.15 -4.37 -19.98
N GLU A 182 -4.83 -4.62 -19.95
CA GLU A 182 -4.27 -5.81 -19.32
C GLU A 182 -4.55 -5.85 -17.81
N LEU A 183 -4.43 -4.72 -17.10
CA LEU A 183 -4.76 -4.65 -15.69
C LEU A 183 -6.24 -4.93 -15.45
N LEU A 184 -7.13 -4.27 -16.19
CA LEU A 184 -8.57 -4.37 -16.04
C LEU A 184 -9.13 -5.74 -16.46
N ALA A 185 -8.48 -6.45 -17.37
CA ALA A 185 -8.84 -7.79 -17.80
C ALA A 185 -8.46 -8.90 -16.79
N LYS A 186 -7.56 -8.61 -15.83
CA LYS A 186 -7.16 -9.59 -14.81
C LYS A 186 -8.34 -9.96 -13.92
N THR A 187 -8.42 -11.24 -13.56
CA THR A 187 -9.46 -11.78 -12.68
C THR A 187 -8.94 -11.97 -11.26
N ILE A 188 -9.80 -11.69 -10.32
CA ILE A 188 -9.62 -12.03 -8.90
C ILE A 188 -10.84 -12.80 -8.41
N SER A 189 -10.65 -13.59 -7.35
CA SER A 189 -11.74 -14.29 -6.69
C SER A 189 -12.35 -13.38 -5.63
N VAL A 190 -13.67 -13.27 -5.60
CA VAL A 190 -14.44 -12.35 -4.74
C VAL A 190 -15.50 -13.15 -3.99
N PRO A 191 -15.47 -13.16 -2.64
CA PRO A 191 -16.52 -13.80 -1.84
C PRO A 191 -17.73 -12.90 -1.65
N VAL A 192 -18.72 -13.37 -0.90
CA VAL A 192 -19.85 -12.55 -0.44
C VAL A 192 -19.37 -11.35 0.38
N TYR A 193 -20.10 -10.23 0.33
CA TYR A 193 -19.67 -8.95 0.90
C TYR A 193 -19.34 -9.01 2.40
N SER A 194 -20.08 -9.82 3.17
CA SER A 194 -19.80 -10.02 4.60
C SER A 194 -18.45 -10.68 4.88
N GLU A 195 -18.02 -11.61 4.03
CA GLU A 195 -16.70 -12.23 4.12
C GLU A 195 -15.60 -11.25 3.69
N GLN A 196 -15.84 -10.47 2.63
CA GLN A 196 -14.92 -9.39 2.22
C GLN A 196 -14.61 -8.46 3.39
N LYS A 197 -15.64 -8.02 4.14
CA LYS A 197 -15.48 -7.18 5.33
C LYS A 197 -14.61 -7.82 6.41
N GLN A 198 -14.79 -9.11 6.68
CA GLN A 198 -13.97 -9.79 7.68
C GLN A 198 -12.51 -9.90 7.25
N ILE A 199 -12.27 -10.24 5.97
CA ILE A 199 -10.91 -10.32 5.41
C ILE A 199 -10.24 -8.95 5.41
N GLY A 200 -10.92 -7.91 4.92
CA GLY A 200 -10.41 -6.54 4.89
C GLY A 200 -10.05 -6.03 6.30
N SER A 201 -10.96 -6.23 7.27
CA SER A 201 -10.73 -5.89 8.67
C SER A 201 -9.54 -6.63 9.28
N PHE A 202 -9.40 -7.92 9.02
CA PHE A 202 -8.31 -8.73 9.53
C PHE A 202 -6.94 -8.19 9.05
N PHE A 203 -6.79 -7.94 7.77
CA PHE A 203 -5.53 -7.45 7.22
C PHE A 203 -5.21 -6.01 7.62
N THR A 204 -6.22 -5.12 7.72
CA THR A 204 -6.00 -3.75 8.22
C THR A 204 -5.58 -3.72 9.68
N GLN A 205 -6.11 -4.61 10.51
CA GLN A 205 -5.66 -4.77 11.90
C GLN A 205 -4.21 -5.26 11.96
N LEU A 206 -3.81 -6.22 11.12
CA LEU A 206 -2.41 -6.67 11.04
C LEU A 206 -1.49 -5.52 10.62
N ASP A 207 -1.86 -4.74 9.61
CA ASP A 207 -1.07 -3.58 9.16
C ASP A 207 -0.95 -2.51 10.24
N THR A 208 -2.01 -2.29 11.02
CA THR A 208 -1.99 -1.39 12.17
C THR A 208 -0.99 -1.88 13.23
N LEU A 209 -0.99 -3.16 13.56
CA LEU A 209 -0.05 -3.74 14.53
C LEU A 209 1.39 -3.68 14.03
N ILE A 210 1.64 -4.00 12.75
CA ILE A 210 2.96 -3.91 12.11
C ILE A 210 3.49 -2.48 12.21
N THR A 211 2.69 -1.50 11.81
CA THR A 211 3.04 -0.08 11.87
C THR A 211 3.32 0.40 13.30
N LEU A 212 2.52 -0.04 14.27
CA LEU A 212 2.71 0.29 15.68
C LEU A 212 4.05 -0.24 16.20
N HIS A 213 4.40 -1.49 15.90
CA HIS A 213 5.66 -2.09 16.33
C HIS A 213 6.85 -1.44 15.64
N GLN A 214 6.75 -1.12 14.36
CA GLN A 214 7.77 -0.40 13.61
C GLN A 214 8.04 0.99 14.21
N ARG A 215 7.01 1.79 14.45
CA ARG A 215 7.15 3.12 15.06
C ARG A 215 7.76 3.07 16.48
N LYS A 216 7.38 2.08 17.28
CA LYS A 216 7.98 1.86 18.61
C LYS A 216 9.46 1.51 18.50
N LEU A 217 9.82 0.65 17.56
CA LEU A 217 11.20 0.26 17.29
C LEU A 217 12.05 1.48 16.89
N GLU A 218 11.60 2.26 15.92
CA GLU A 218 12.26 3.48 15.46
C GLU A 218 12.49 4.46 16.62
N LYS A 219 11.45 4.70 17.43
CA LYS A 219 11.57 5.58 18.62
C LYS A 219 12.56 5.06 19.65
N LEU A 220 12.58 3.75 19.94
CA LEU A 220 13.53 3.16 20.88
C LEU A 220 14.97 3.26 20.38
N VAL A 221 15.19 3.06 19.08
CA VAL A 221 16.51 3.23 18.44
C VAL A 221 17.00 4.67 18.55
N GLN A 222 16.12 5.65 18.31
CA GLN A 222 16.46 7.07 18.48
C GLN A 222 16.81 7.41 19.94
N ILE A 223 16.03 6.91 20.90
CA ILE A 223 16.30 7.10 22.32
C ILE A 223 17.67 6.49 22.69
N ARG A 224 17.97 5.28 22.25
CA ARG A 224 19.26 4.62 22.48
C ARG A 224 20.41 5.47 21.94
N LYS A 225 20.27 6.00 20.71
CA LYS A 225 21.28 6.85 20.08
C LYS A 225 21.54 8.12 20.90
N ALA A 226 20.47 8.81 21.31
CA ALA A 226 20.59 10.03 22.13
C ALA A 226 21.24 9.77 23.50
N PHE A 227 20.96 8.62 24.14
CA PHE A 227 21.64 8.23 25.38
C PHE A 227 23.14 7.96 25.16
N ALA A 228 23.51 7.27 24.10
CA ALA A 228 24.90 6.99 23.79
C ALA A 228 25.70 8.29 23.55
N GLU A 229 25.14 9.23 22.81
CA GLU A 229 25.73 10.55 22.55
C GLU A 229 25.93 11.35 23.84
N ARG A 230 24.96 11.35 24.74
CA ARG A 230 25.07 12.03 26.06
C ARG A 230 26.17 11.41 26.90
N CYS A 231 26.23 10.09 27.01
CA CYS A 231 27.30 9.42 27.77
C CYS A 231 28.68 9.75 27.22
N PHE A 232 28.82 9.76 25.88
CA PHE A 232 30.10 10.11 25.26
C PHE A 232 30.52 11.56 25.52
N LEU A 233 29.61 12.52 25.47
CA LEU A 233 29.89 13.92 25.75
C LEU A 233 30.26 14.15 27.24
N GLN A 234 29.65 13.39 28.16
CA GLN A 234 29.95 13.47 29.58
C GLN A 234 31.34 12.92 29.89
N SER A 235 31.67 11.75 29.32
CA SER A 235 33.03 11.18 29.50
C SER A 235 34.13 12.07 28.91
N ARG A 236 33.88 12.80 27.83
CA ARG A 236 34.83 13.79 27.29
C ARG A 236 35.03 15.01 28.22
N LYS A 237 34.01 15.46 28.90
CA LYS A 237 34.11 16.58 29.85
C LYS A 237 34.93 16.21 31.10
N GLU A 238 34.79 14.95 31.55
CA GLU A 238 35.54 14.42 32.68
C GLU A 238 37.03 14.17 32.38
N LEU A 239 37.40 13.98 31.12
CA LEU A 239 38.77 13.79 30.66
C LEU A 239 39.53 15.09 30.42
N VAL A 240 38.87 16.25 30.41
CA VAL A 240 39.46 17.58 30.14
C VAL A 240 39.54 18.43 31.41
N MET A 241 39.05 17.96 32.53
CA MET A 241 39.25 18.50 33.86
C MET A 241 40.36 17.76 34.60
#